data_18be9b5813a5162c3a7a77cfee33e927
#
_entry.id   18be9b5813a5162c3a7a77cfee33e927
#
_cell.length_a   1.000
_cell.length_b   1.000
_cell.length_c   1.000
_cell.angle_alpha   90.00
_cell.angle_beta   90.00
_cell.angle_gamma   90.00
#
_symmetry.space_group_name_H-M   'P 1'
#
loop_
_entity.id
_entity.type
_entity.pdbx_description
1 polymer ?
#
loop_
_entity_poly.entity_id
_entity_poly.type
_entity_poly.pdbx_seq_one_letter_code
_entity_poly.pdbx_strand_id
1 'polypeptide(L)'
;MEKSGIKIAAQNRKAYHDYFVEDRYEAGIELFGTEVKSIRAGTLNLKDSYCVAKDGEIYAHSLHISPYDHGNIFNRDPDRPKRLLLHKREIRKLHDLQKQDGYALIPLSVYFKSSRVKVELGLCKGKKTYDKREAVAKRDAKREMDRAMREKNRGY
;
A
#
# COMPACT_ATOMS: atom_id res chain seq x y z
N MET A 1 19.48 5.46 7.61
CA MET A 1 20.67 4.67 7.23
C MET A 1 20.30 3.64 6.18
N GLU A 2 21.05 3.57 5.15
CA GLU A 2 20.85 2.57 4.11
C GLU A 2 21.29 1.20 4.59
N LYS A 3 20.47 0.21 4.32
CA LYS A 3 20.82 -1.18 4.57
C LYS A 3 20.72 -1.93 3.26
N SER A 4 21.75 -2.70 2.93
CA SER A 4 21.73 -3.56 1.74
C SER A 4 21.41 -2.82 0.45
N GLY A 5 21.87 -1.58 0.31
CA GLY A 5 21.63 -0.79 -0.89
C GLY A 5 20.22 -0.24 -1.03
N ILE A 6 19.44 -0.20 0.04
CA ILE A 6 18.10 0.36 0.01
C ILE A 6 18.14 1.86 0.27
N LYS A 7 17.50 2.61 -0.62
CA LYS A 7 17.37 4.07 -0.49
C LYS A 7 15.91 4.45 -0.69
N ILE A 8 15.30 4.99 0.35
CA ILE A 8 13.88 5.37 0.31
C ILE A 8 13.70 6.63 -0.53
N ALA A 9 12.82 6.56 -1.52
CA ALA A 9 12.47 7.69 -2.38
C ALA A 9 11.25 8.45 -1.85
N ALA A 10 10.26 7.73 -1.31
CA ALA A 10 9.06 8.37 -0.76
C ALA A 10 8.39 7.43 0.23
N GLN A 11 7.67 8.02 1.18
CA GLN A 11 6.87 7.29 2.16
C GLN A 11 5.46 7.85 2.19
N ASN A 12 4.49 6.99 2.45
CA ASN A 12 3.08 7.37 2.54
C ASN A 12 2.67 7.47 4.01
N ARG A 13 2.97 8.60 4.62
CA ARG A 13 2.67 8.82 6.04
C ARG A 13 1.17 8.86 6.30
N LYS A 14 0.41 9.39 5.35
CA LYS A 14 -1.04 9.47 5.47
C LYS A 14 -1.68 8.09 5.55
N ALA A 15 -1.10 7.11 4.85
CA ALA A 15 -1.60 5.74 4.91
C ALA A 15 -1.55 5.18 6.33
N TYR A 16 -0.46 5.43 7.04
CA TYR A 16 -0.34 4.97 8.42
C TYR A 16 -1.29 5.70 9.37
N HIS A 17 -1.67 6.91 9.03
CA HIS A 17 -2.67 7.66 9.79
C HIS A 17 -4.09 7.15 9.53
N ASP A 18 -4.40 6.85 8.27
CA ASP A 18 -5.76 6.52 7.86
C ASP A 18 -6.07 5.02 7.89
N TYR A 19 -5.05 4.17 7.93
CA TYR A 19 -5.21 2.72 7.79
C TYR A 19 -4.41 1.97 8.84
N PHE A 20 -4.92 0.78 9.18
CA PHE A 20 -4.12 -0.22 9.89
C PHE A 20 -3.45 -1.11 8.85
N VAL A 21 -2.13 -1.22 8.92
CA VAL A 21 -1.36 -2.06 8.02
C VAL A 21 -1.28 -3.46 8.61
N GLU A 22 -1.91 -4.43 7.94
CA GLU A 22 -1.93 -5.81 8.44
C GLU A 22 -0.80 -6.65 7.87
N ASP A 23 -0.40 -6.39 6.63
CA ASP A 23 0.67 -7.14 5.99
C ASP A 23 1.37 -6.27 4.96
N ARG A 24 2.58 -6.66 4.58
CA ARG A 24 3.40 -5.92 3.64
C ARG A 24 3.99 -6.85 2.61
N TYR A 25 4.10 -6.35 1.37
CA TYR A 25 4.69 -7.09 0.25
C TYR A 25 5.67 -6.19 -0.47
N GLU A 26 6.79 -6.76 -0.91
CA GLU A 26 7.70 -6.04 -1.78
C GLU A 26 7.32 -6.34 -3.22
N ALA A 27 7.03 -5.30 -3.98
CA ALA A 27 6.65 -5.40 -5.38
C ALA A 27 7.66 -4.66 -6.26
N GLY A 28 7.90 -5.18 -7.45
CA GLY A 28 8.50 -4.40 -8.50
C GLY A 28 7.45 -3.45 -9.07
N ILE A 29 7.88 -2.50 -9.88
CA ILE A 29 6.96 -1.58 -10.54
C ILE A 29 7.45 -1.33 -11.96
N GLU A 30 6.52 -1.40 -12.90
CA GLU A 30 6.81 -1.18 -14.31
C GLU A 30 6.81 0.32 -14.61
N LEU A 31 7.98 0.84 -14.94
CA LEU A 31 8.19 2.27 -15.16
C LEU A 31 8.94 2.52 -16.46
N PHE A 32 8.70 3.70 -17.03
CA PHE A 32 9.52 4.21 -18.13
C PHE A 32 10.75 4.92 -17.56
N GLY A 33 11.77 5.08 -18.40
CA GLY A 33 13.04 5.68 -17.96
C GLY A 33 12.88 7.08 -17.39
N THR A 34 11.99 7.90 -17.97
CA THR A 34 11.72 9.25 -17.48
C THR A 34 11.10 9.25 -16.08
N GLU A 35 10.27 8.24 -15.81
CA GLU A 35 9.66 8.08 -14.51
C GLU A 35 10.69 7.70 -13.45
N VAL A 36 11.62 6.81 -13.79
CA VAL A 36 12.71 6.44 -12.89
C VAL A 36 13.58 7.66 -12.56
N LYS A 37 13.87 8.47 -13.56
CA LYS A 37 14.67 9.70 -13.36
C LYS A 37 13.95 10.70 -12.46
N SER A 38 12.64 10.84 -12.63
CA SER A 38 11.82 11.70 -11.78
C SER A 38 11.81 11.22 -10.34
N ILE A 39 11.71 9.92 -10.13
CA ILE A 39 11.77 9.34 -8.78
C ILE A 39 13.13 9.62 -8.13
N ARG A 40 14.22 9.51 -8.89
CA ARG A 40 15.56 9.86 -8.39
C ARG A 40 15.66 11.33 -8.03
N ALA A 41 14.96 12.19 -8.75
CA ALA A 41 14.91 13.63 -8.47
C ALA A 41 14.01 13.97 -7.29
N GLY A 42 13.32 13.00 -6.71
CA GLY A 42 12.48 13.22 -5.54
C GLY A 42 11.09 13.76 -5.83
N THR A 43 10.61 13.61 -7.06
CA THR A 43 9.33 14.18 -7.48
C THR A 43 8.21 13.14 -7.50
N LEU A 44 8.22 12.25 -6.54
CA LEU A 44 7.22 11.19 -6.36
C LEU A 44 6.32 11.53 -5.18
N ASN A 45 5.02 11.38 -5.38
CA ASN A 45 4.04 11.60 -4.32
C ASN A 45 3.12 10.38 -4.23
N LEU A 46 3.06 9.79 -3.04
CA LEU A 46 2.22 8.62 -2.75
C LEU A 46 0.89 8.99 -2.11
N LYS A 47 0.66 10.26 -1.83
CA LYS A 47 -0.56 10.69 -1.15
C LYS A 47 -1.78 10.28 -1.97
N ASP A 48 -2.74 9.66 -1.31
CA ASP A 48 -3.99 9.20 -1.90
C ASP A 48 -3.82 8.12 -2.98
N SER A 49 -2.63 7.54 -3.09
CA SER A 49 -2.41 6.41 -3.99
C SER A 49 -3.05 5.14 -3.43
N TYR A 50 -3.44 4.26 -4.32
CA TYR A 50 -4.02 2.97 -3.97
C TYR A 50 -3.75 1.97 -5.09
N CYS A 51 -3.92 0.70 -4.77
CA CYS A 51 -3.73 -0.35 -5.76
C CYS A 51 -5.00 -1.15 -5.96
N VAL A 52 -5.19 -1.64 -7.17
CA VAL A 52 -6.35 -2.44 -7.54
C VAL A 52 -5.87 -3.70 -8.24
N ALA A 53 -6.39 -4.85 -7.80
CA ALA A 53 -6.18 -6.11 -8.48
C ALA A 53 -7.21 -6.24 -9.60
N LYS A 54 -6.73 -6.41 -10.83
CA LYS A 54 -7.59 -6.50 -12.01
C LYS A 54 -6.93 -7.38 -13.06
N ASP A 55 -7.69 -8.31 -13.61
CA ASP A 55 -7.23 -9.18 -14.71
C ASP A 55 -5.92 -9.93 -14.39
N GLY A 56 -5.79 -10.40 -13.17
CA GLY A 56 -4.60 -11.15 -12.75
C GLY A 56 -3.37 -10.31 -12.51
N GLU A 57 -3.52 -9.00 -12.46
CA GLU A 57 -2.43 -8.07 -12.20
C GLU A 57 -2.82 -7.08 -11.10
N ILE A 58 -1.84 -6.38 -10.55
CA ILE A 58 -2.08 -5.31 -9.58
C ILE A 58 -1.56 -4.01 -10.16
N TYR A 59 -2.40 -2.98 -10.16
CA TYR A 59 -2.06 -1.66 -10.67
C TYR A 59 -2.10 -0.63 -9.57
N ALA A 60 -1.08 0.23 -9.53
CA ALA A 60 -1.06 1.38 -8.63
C ALA A 60 -1.71 2.57 -9.33
N HIS A 61 -2.71 3.16 -8.68
CA HIS A 61 -3.42 4.35 -9.17
C HIS A 61 -3.08 5.55 -8.31
N SER A 62 -3.11 6.72 -8.93
CA SER A 62 -2.85 7.99 -8.23
C SER A 62 -1.48 8.03 -7.55
N LEU A 63 -0.55 7.24 -8.04
CA LEU A 63 0.83 7.31 -7.63
C LEU A 63 1.50 8.32 -8.56
N HIS A 64 1.63 9.55 -8.06
CA HIS A 64 2.02 10.68 -8.89
C HIS A 64 3.54 10.74 -9.05
N ILE A 65 3.99 10.69 -10.29
CA ILE A 65 5.39 10.88 -10.66
C ILE A 65 5.43 12.07 -11.59
N SER A 66 5.99 13.18 -11.11
CA SER A 66 6.03 14.41 -11.92
C SER A 66 6.84 14.21 -13.20
N PRO A 67 6.47 14.90 -14.28
CA PRO A 67 7.25 14.82 -15.51
C PRO A 67 8.71 15.20 -15.26
N TYR A 68 9.62 14.49 -15.92
CA TYR A 68 11.02 14.80 -15.84
C TYR A 68 11.33 15.99 -16.75
N ASP A 69 11.93 17.03 -16.21
CA ASP A 69 12.14 18.30 -16.93
C ASP A 69 12.88 18.13 -18.26
N HIS A 70 13.77 17.17 -18.34
CA HIS A 70 14.56 16.91 -19.53
C HIS A 70 13.97 15.82 -20.41
N GLY A 71 12.78 15.31 -20.06
CA GLY A 71 12.14 14.21 -20.79
C GLY A 71 11.30 14.66 -21.97
N ASN A 72 10.75 15.86 -21.90
CA ASN A 72 9.93 16.43 -22.96
C ASN A 72 8.84 15.46 -23.45
N ILE A 73 8.84 15.12 -24.75
CA ILE A 73 7.85 14.25 -25.36
C ILE A 73 7.88 12.82 -24.85
N PHE A 74 8.94 12.41 -24.18
CA PHE A 74 9.05 11.06 -23.63
C PHE A 74 8.45 10.93 -22.23
N ASN A 75 7.96 12.03 -21.65
CA ASN A 75 7.28 11.98 -20.37
C ASN A 75 5.91 11.32 -20.53
N ARG A 76 5.50 10.65 -19.46
CA ARG A 76 4.20 9.97 -19.38
C ARG A 76 3.27 10.78 -18.47
N ASP A 77 1.98 10.47 -18.57
CA ASP A 77 0.99 11.03 -17.65
C ASP A 77 1.43 10.76 -16.21
N PRO A 78 1.57 11.80 -15.38
CA PRO A 78 2.02 11.60 -13.98
C PRO A 78 1.18 10.63 -13.18
N ASP A 79 -0.10 10.53 -13.49
CA ASP A 79 -1.03 9.70 -12.72
C ASP A 79 -1.46 8.42 -13.45
N ARG A 80 -0.77 8.06 -14.54
CA ARG A 80 -1.13 6.84 -15.24
C ARG A 80 -1.07 5.63 -14.29
N PRO A 81 -1.96 4.64 -14.45
CA PRO A 81 -1.85 3.41 -13.68
C PRO A 81 -0.53 2.70 -13.98
N LYS A 82 0.13 2.20 -12.94
CA LYS A 82 1.41 1.53 -13.05
C LYS A 82 1.28 0.11 -12.55
N ARG A 83 1.73 -0.84 -13.34
CA ARG A 83 1.63 -2.24 -12.98
C ARG A 83 2.68 -2.60 -11.94
N LEU A 84 2.26 -3.25 -10.88
CA LEU A 84 3.16 -3.79 -9.88
C LEU A 84 3.51 -5.24 -10.22
N LEU A 85 4.76 -5.61 -9.96
CA LEU A 85 5.28 -6.92 -10.30
C LEU A 85 5.42 -7.74 -9.02
N LEU A 86 4.55 -8.74 -8.90
CA LEU A 86 4.49 -9.64 -7.76
C LEU A 86 4.39 -11.07 -8.28
N HIS A 87 4.63 -12.04 -7.39
CA HIS A 87 4.39 -13.43 -7.74
C HIS A 87 2.90 -13.67 -7.94
N LYS A 88 2.56 -14.55 -8.87
CA LYS A 88 1.15 -14.83 -9.20
C LYS A 88 0.33 -15.27 -7.99
N ARG A 89 0.93 -16.06 -7.10
CA ARG A 89 0.24 -16.49 -5.88
C ARG A 89 -0.06 -15.33 -4.94
N GLU A 90 0.83 -14.33 -4.89
CA GLU A 90 0.61 -13.13 -4.10
C GLU A 90 -0.50 -12.29 -4.70
N ILE A 91 -0.49 -12.15 -6.03
CA ILE A 91 -1.54 -11.41 -6.73
C ILE A 91 -2.90 -12.04 -6.48
N ARG A 92 -3.00 -13.37 -6.56
CA ARG A 92 -4.25 -14.08 -6.32
C ARG A 92 -4.73 -13.89 -4.88
N LYS A 93 -3.82 -14.02 -3.93
CA LYS A 93 -4.14 -13.83 -2.51
C LYS A 93 -4.64 -12.41 -2.26
N LEU A 94 -3.94 -11.42 -2.79
CA LEU A 94 -4.33 -10.02 -2.62
C LEU A 94 -5.63 -9.68 -3.34
N HIS A 95 -5.85 -10.28 -4.51
CA HIS A 95 -7.11 -10.12 -5.23
C HIS A 95 -8.30 -10.62 -4.40
N ASP A 96 -8.15 -11.80 -3.81
CA ASP A 96 -9.20 -12.37 -2.98
C ASP A 96 -9.43 -11.55 -1.71
N LEU A 97 -8.37 -11.09 -1.08
CA LEU A 97 -8.47 -10.25 0.11
C LEU A 97 -9.06 -8.88 -0.19
N GLN A 98 -8.77 -8.32 -1.35
CA GLN A 98 -9.32 -7.01 -1.73
C GLN A 98 -10.83 -7.07 -1.93
N LYS A 99 -11.38 -8.22 -2.27
CA LYS A 99 -12.83 -8.41 -2.36
C LYS A 99 -13.49 -8.36 -0.99
N GLN A 100 -12.75 -8.61 0.07
CA GLN A 100 -13.29 -8.58 1.41
C GLN A 100 -13.46 -7.14 1.86
N ASP A 101 -14.54 -6.92 2.56
CA ASP A 101 -14.92 -5.60 3.00
C ASP A 101 -13.90 -5.01 3.96
N GLY A 102 -13.53 -3.76 3.71
CA GLY A 102 -12.61 -3.02 4.55
C GLY A 102 -11.13 -3.15 4.19
N TYR A 103 -10.77 -4.06 3.29
CA TYR A 103 -9.37 -4.17 2.87
C TYR A 103 -9.05 -3.23 1.72
N ALA A 104 -7.86 -2.66 1.77
CA ALA A 104 -7.34 -1.82 0.70
C ALA A 104 -5.86 -2.14 0.48
N LEU A 105 -5.42 -2.01 -0.75
CA LEU A 105 -4.01 -2.17 -1.11
C LEU A 105 -3.43 -0.78 -1.30
N ILE A 106 -2.48 -0.41 -0.47
CA ILE A 106 -1.94 0.95 -0.42
C ILE A 106 -0.42 0.91 -0.57
N PRO A 107 0.16 1.67 -1.51
CA PRO A 107 1.60 1.84 -1.55
C PRO A 107 2.07 2.57 -0.29
N LEU A 108 2.93 1.94 0.49
CA LEU A 108 3.42 2.50 1.74
C LEU A 108 4.72 3.26 1.56
N SER A 109 5.58 2.76 0.69
CA SER A 109 6.82 3.43 0.37
C SER A 109 7.31 3.01 -1.00
N VAL A 110 8.15 3.85 -1.59
CA VAL A 110 8.89 3.53 -2.82
C VAL A 110 10.36 3.72 -2.51
N TYR A 111 11.16 2.77 -2.91
CA TYR A 111 12.59 2.80 -2.61
C TYR A 111 13.39 2.18 -3.76
N PHE A 112 14.67 2.51 -3.78
CA PHE A 112 15.63 1.87 -4.67
C PHE A 112 16.32 0.75 -3.90
N LYS A 113 16.34 -0.42 -4.51
CA LYS A 113 17.05 -1.57 -3.97
C LYS A 113 17.98 -2.07 -5.06
N SER A 114 19.28 -1.90 -4.87
CA SER A 114 20.29 -2.24 -5.88
C SER A 114 19.93 -1.67 -7.26
N SER A 115 19.63 -0.38 -7.30
CA SER A 115 19.29 0.38 -8.52
C SER A 115 17.91 0.07 -9.11
N ARG A 116 17.16 -0.84 -8.53
CA ARG A 116 15.79 -1.14 -8.97
C ARG A 116 14.79 -0.43 -8.09
N VAL A 117 13.72 0.08 -8.71
CA VAL A 117 12.63 0.71 -7.97
C VAL A 117 11.72 -0.39 -7.44
N LYS A 118 11.47 -0.35 -6.14
CA LYS A 118 10.56 -1.27 -5.47
C LYS A 118 9.49 -0.49 -4.73
N VAL A 119 8.35 -1.12 -4.55
CA VAL A 119 7.22 -0.55 -3.80
C VAL A 119 6.92 -1.47 -2.63
N GLU A 120 6.84 -0.88 -1.44
CA GLU A 120 6.30 -1.60 -0.30
C GLU A 120 4.79 -1.47 -0.34
N LEU A 121 4.12 -2.55 -0.68
CA LEU A 121 2.67 -2.60 -0.79
C LEU A 121 2.07 -3.08 0.52
N GLY A 122 1.14 -2.32 1.06
CA GLY A 122 0.47 -2.67 2.31
C GLY A 122 -0.93 -3.21 2.08
N LEU A 123 -1.25 -4.31 2.77
CA LEU A 123 -2.62 -4.77 2.91
C LEU A 123 -3.18 -4.09 4.14
N CYS A 124 -4.15 -3.21 3.94
CA CYS A 124 -4.58 -2.27 4.97
C CYS A 124 -6.08 -2.36 5.21
N LYS A 125 -6.48 -1.97 6.41
CA LYS A 125 -7.88 -1.73 6.73
C LYS A 125 -8.06 -0.26 7.09
N GLY A 126 -9.08 0.37 6.53
CA GLY A 126 -9.37 1.76 6.84
C GLY A 126 -9.77 1.94 8.30
N LYS A 127 -9.16 2.89 8.97
CA LYS A 127 -9.45 3.15 10.38
C LYS A 127 -10.88 3.61 10.60
N LYS A 128 -11.42 4.41 9.69
CA LYS A 128 -12.81 4.87 9.81
C LYS A 128 -13.78 3.71 9.71
N THR A 129 -13.62 2.84 8.71
CA THR A 129 -14.44 1.66 8.56
C THR A 129 -14.20 0.70 9.73
N TYR A 130 -12.93 0.52 10.07
CA TYR A 130 -12.53 -0.29 11.21
C TYR A 130 -13.12 0.24 12.49
N ASP A 131 -13.00 1.55 12.74
CA ASP A 131 -13.51 2.17 13.96
C ASP A 131 -15.03 2.06 14.07
N LYS A 132 -15.77 2.24 12.97
CA LYS A 132 -17.24 2.07 12.98
C LYS A 132 -17.63 0.64 13.31
N ARG A 133 -17.05 -0.32 12.61
CA ARG A 133 -17.36 -1.74 12.80
C ARG A 133 -16.77 -2.27 14.08
N GLU A 134 -15.50 -1.96 14.29
CA GLU A 134 -14.79 -2.43 15.46
C GLU A 134 -15.21 -1.72 16.73
N ALA A 135 -15.68 -0.48 16.65
CA ALA A 135 -16.24 0.19 17.82
C ALA A 135 -17.51 -0.52 18.29
N VAL A 136 -18.35 -0.95 17.35
CA VAL A 136 -19.54 -1.75 17.68
C VAL A 136 -19.11 -3.14 18.11
N ALA A 137 -18.24 -3.80 17.33
CA ALA A 137 -17.74 -5.13 17.65
C ALA A 137 -16.94 -5.15 18.96
N LYS A 138 -16.12 -4.15 19.21
CA LYS A 138 -15.39 -4.01 20.48
C LYS A 138 -16.34 -3.82 21.63
N ARG A 139 -17.37 -3.04 21.46
CA ARG A 139 -18.37 -2.83 22.50
C ARG A 139 -19.04 -4.14 22.85
N ASP A 140 -19.47 -4.87 21.84
CA ASP A 140 -20.12 -6.16 22.03
C ASP A 140 -19.15 -7.21 22.55
N ALA A 141 -17.96 -7.29 21.96
CA ALA A 141 -16.90 -8.19 22.39
C ALA A 141 -16.47 -7.88 23.83
N LYS A 142 -16.37 -6.60 24.18
CA LYS A 142 -16.03 -6.19 25.54
C LYS A 142 -17.10 -6.63 26.51
N ARG A 143 -18.36 -6.46 26.17
CA ARG A 143 -19.46 -6.92 27.02
C ARG A 143 -19.41 -8.44 27.22
N GLU A 144 -19.19 -9.18 26.14
CA GLU A 144 -19.06 -10.63 26.20
C GLU A 144 -17.81 -11.05 26.96
N MET A 145 -16.72 -10.34 26.74
CA MET A 145 -15.45 -10.61 27.41
C MET A 145 -15.53 -10.32 28.89
N ASP A 146 -16.14 -9.20 29.25
CA ASP A 146 -16.36 -8.86 30.66
C ASP A 146 -17.23 -9.92 31.34
N ARG A 147 -18.24 -10.40 30.62
CA ARG A 147 -19.10 -11.47 31.10
C ARG A 147 -18.31 -12.78 31.26
N ALA A 148 -17.56 -13.12 30.22
CA ALA A 148 -16.75 -14.35 30.19
C ALA A 148 -15.64 -14.30 31.24
N MET A 149 -15.03 -13.15 31.47
CA MET A 149 -14.01 -12.98 32.48
C MET A 149 -14.54 -13.14 33.88
N ARG A 150 -15.77 -12.64 34.11
CA ARG A 150 -16.44 -12.83 35.39
C ARG A 150 -16.74 -14.30 35.65
N GLU A 151 -17.10 -15.04 34.62
CA GLU A 151 -17.46 -16.44 34.72
C GLU A 151 -16.27 -17.38 34.65
N LYS A 152 -15.39 -17.17 33.68
CA LYS A 152 -14.34 -18.10 33.32
C LYS A 152 -12.95 -17.51 33.33
N ASN A 153 -12.83 -16.20 33.47
CA ASN A 153 -11.57 -15.48 33.35
C ASN A 153 -10.87 -15.84 32.02
N ARG A 154 -11.61 -15.84 30.94
CA ARG A 154 -11.10 -16.22 29.63
C ARG A 154 -10.57 -15.01 28.90
N GLY A 155 -9.35 -15.12 28.39
CA GLY A 155 -8.78 -14.10 27.54
C GLY A 155 -9.41 -14.13 26.15
N TYR A 156 -9.15 -13.10 25.39
CA TYR A 156 -9.69 -12.98 24.07
C TYR A 156 -8.58 -13.00 23.02
#